data_3e934c6ec9c34c7fb2681f3f88e78638
#
_entry.id   3e934c6ec9c34c7fb2681f3f88e78638
#
_cell.length_a   1.000
_cell.length_b   1.000
_cell.length_c   1.000
_cell.angle_alpha   90.00
_cell.angle_beta   90.00
_cell.angle_gamma   90.00
#
_symmetry.space_group_name_H-M   'P 1'
#
loop_
_entity.id
_entity.type
_entity.pdbx_description
1 polymer ?
#
loop_
_entity_poly.entity_id
_entity_poly.type
_entity_poly.pdbx_seq_one_letter_code
_entity_poly.pdbx_strand_id
1 'polypeptide(L)'
;MSSRVRIPLAVVLAAVLSVFGLAAPAYAVTAAQKAAVLASFTQTSASSYNSWNSARQNQGSWSAYGFDWSTDYCSSSPDNPLGFDFKLACHRHDFGYRNYKAIGTFPANKSRVDSAFYEDLKRKCATYNSVVRPACTSLAWTYYQAVSLFGSLAAVDSADLQKAADIKADALA
;
A
#
# COMPACT_ATOMS: atom_id res chain seq x y z
N MET A 1 57.01 -49.88 -57.94
CA MET A 1 56.09 -50.36 -56.87
C MET A 1 55.71 -49.16 -56.02
N SER A 2 54.53 -48.59 -56.31
CA SER A 2 54.08 -47.32 -55.59
C SER A 2 52.95 -47.74 -54.66
N SER A 3 53.22 -47.73 -53.33
CA SER A 3 52.22 -47.88 -52.31
C SER A 3 51.43 -46.63 -52.09
N ARG A 4 50.13 -46.64 -52.38
CA ARG A 4 49.22 -45.50 -52.08
C ARG A 4 48.64 -45.72 -50.67
N VAL A 5 49.02 -44.86 -49.77
CA VAL A 5 48.43 -44.78 -48.41
C VAL A 5 47.07 -44.11 -48.55
N ARG A 6 46.01 -44.81 -48.15
CA ARG A 6 44.64 -44.29 -48.04
C ARG A 6 44.43 -43.77 -46.62
N ILE A 7 44.21 -42.46 -46.46
CA ILE A 7 43.84 -41.86 -45.22
C ILE A 7 42.30 -41.92 -45.11
N PRO A 8 41.73 -42.50 -44.04
CA PRO A 8 40.27 -42.48 -43.82
C PRO A 8 39.85 -41.10 -43.35
N LEU A 9 38.85 -40.51 -44.01
CA LEU A 9 38.21 -39.29 -43.67
C LEU A 9 37.29 -39.52 -42.44
N ALA A 10 37.76 -39.14 -41.25
CA ALA A 10 36.92 -39.16 -40.03
C ALA A 10 35.92 -38.00 -40.08
N VAL A 11 34.65 -38.36 -40.25
CA VAL A 11 33.54 -37.39 -40.15
C VAL A 11 33.31 -37.13 -38.67
N VAL A 12 33.67 -35.92 -38.20
CA VAL A 12 33.35 -35.45 -36.87
C VAL A 12 31.92 -34.89 -36.91
N LEU A 13 30.98 -35.64 -36.41
CA LEU A 13 29.60 -35.18 -36.15
C LEU A 13 29.61 -34.33 -34.89
N ALA A 14 29.59 -33.01 -35.06
CA ALA A 14 29.37 -32.09 -33.95
C ALA A 14 27.88 -32.13 -33.56
N ALA A 15 27.56 -32.79 -32.47
CA ALA A 15 26.23 -32.74 -31.86
C ALA A 15 26.04 -31.38 -31.19
N VAL A 16 25.27 -30.50 -31.81
CA VAL A 16 24.81 -29.24 -31.21
C VAL A 16 23.69 -29.58 -30.21
N LEU A 17 24.04 -29.69 -28.95
CA LEU A 17 23.08 -29.78 -27.86
C LEU A 17 22.44 -28.42 -27.68
N SER A 18 21.28 -28.21 -28.29
CA SER A 18 20.41 -27.06 -28.03
C SER A 18 19.82 -27.22 -26.62
N VAL A 19 20.40 -26.55 -25.65
CA VAL A 19 19.83 -26.43 -24.30
C VAL A 19 18.63 -25.47 -24.42
N PHE A 20 17.45 -26.05 -24.73
CA PHE A 20 16.20 -25.34 -24.52
C PHE A 20 16.02 -25.22 -23.01
N GLY A 21 16.41 -24.08 -22.45
CA GLY A 21 16.05 -23.69 -21.11
C GLY A 21 14.53 -23.66 -21.00
N LEU A 22 13.94 -24.67 -20.35
CA LEU A 22 12.54 -24.62 -19.95
C LEU A 22 12.41 -23.49 -18.94
N ALA A 23 11.99 -22.32 -19.39
CA ALA A 23 11.53 -21.28 -18.52
C ALA A 23 10.38 -21.86 -17.67
N ALA A 24 10.60 -22.02 -16.37
CA ALA A 24 9.55 -22.43 -15.46
C ALA A 24 8.36 -21.50 -15.64
N PRO A 25 7.12 -21.99 -15.74
CA PRO A 25 5.96 -21.14 -15.88
C PRO A 25 5.94 -20.19 -14.68
N ALA A 26 5.94 -18.89 -14.96
CA ALA A 26 5.72 -17.89 -13.94
C ALA A 26 4.30 -18.13 -13.39
N TYR A 27 4.21 -18.70 -12.19
CA TYR A 27 2.92 -18.96 -11.56
C TYR A 27 2.22 -17.62 -11.34
N ALA A 28 1.08 -17.44 -12.01
CA ALA A 28 0.23 -16.27 -11.81
C ALA A 28 -0.20 -16.21 -10.33
N VAL A 29 -0.17 -15.02 -9.75
CA VAL A 29 -0.66 -14.80 -8.38
C VAL A 29 -2.12 -15.21 -8.29
N THR A 30 -2.45 -16.11 -7.38
CA THR A 30 -3.82 -16.56 -7.16
C THR A 30 -4.64 -15.48 -6.43
N ALA A 31 -5.97 -15.54 -6.57
CA ALA A 31 -6.87 -14.66 -5.83
C ALA A 31 -6.67 -14.76 -4.30
N ALA A 32 -6.41 -15.97 -3.79
CA ALA A 32 -6.13 -16.19 -2.37
C ALA A 32 -4.81 -15.53 -1.92
N GLN A 33 -3.75 -15.62 -2.72
CA GLN A 33 -2.49 -14.95 -2.44
C GLN A 33 -2.64 -13.43 -2.46
N LYS A 34 -3.36 -12.89 -3.46
CA LYS A 34 -3.68 -11.46 -3.53
C LYS A 34 -4.44 -11.00 -2.28
N ALA A 35 -5.48 -11.72 -1.87
CA ALA A 35 -6.26 -11.39 -0.68
C ALA A 35 -5.43 -11.46 0.60
N ALA A 36 -4.55 -12.46 0.75
CA ALA A 36 -3.68 -12.60 1.91
C ALA A 36 -2.67 -11.44 2.03
N VAL A 37 -2.04 -11.04 0.92
CA VAL A 37 -1.12 -9.90 0.89
C VAL A 37 -1.87 -8.59 1.18
N LEU A 38 -3.03 -8.37 0.55
CA LEU A 38 -3.88 -7.22 0.82
C LEU A 38 -4.25 -7.14 2.30
N ALA A 39 -4.62 -8.28 2.92
CA ALA A 39 -4.89 -8.36 4.34
C ALA A 39 -3.67 -8.01 5.19
N SER A 40 -2.47 -8.46 4.84
CA SER A 40 -1.24 -8.13 5.56
C SER A 40 -0.89 -6.64 5.49
N PHE A 41 -1.22 -5.98 4.38
CA PHE A 41 -0.99 -4.56 4.16
C PHE A 41 -2.02 -3.63 4.81
N THR A 42 -3.09 -4.16 5.37
CA THR A 42 -4.21 -3.38 5.91
C THR A 42 -4.54 -3.71 7.37
N GLN A 43 -3.57 -4.24 8.14
CA GLN A 43 -3.71 -4.42 9.59
C GLN A 43 -3.42 -3.10 10.33
N THR A 44 -3.83 -3.03 11.59
CA THR A 44 -3.65 -1.85 12.44
C THR A 44 -2.21 -1.65 12.94
N SER A 45 -1.36 -2.66 12.81
CA SER A 45 0.00 -2.64 13.36
C SER A 45 0.96 -1.74 12.57
N ALA A 46 1.98 -1.22 13.24
CA ALA A 46 3.05 -0.46 12.60
C ALA A 46 3.84 -1.30 11.59
N SER A 47 4.02 -2.60 11.82
CA SER A 47 4.68 -3.50 10.87
C SER A 47 3.90 -3.61 9.56
N SER A 48 2.58 -3.72 9.62
CA SER A 48 1.71 -3.71 8.44
C SER A 48 1.81 -2.39 7.66
N TYR A 49 1.80 -1.26 8.37
CA TYR A 49 2.01 0.06 7.76
C TYR A 49 3.37 0.13 7.04
N ASN A 50 4.45 -0.29 7.71
CA ASN A 50 5.79 -0.25 7.15
C ASN A 50 5.92 -1.17 5.92
N SER A 51 5.35 -2.36 5.97
CA SER A 51 5.33 -3.31 4.84
C SER A 51 4.59 -2.73 3.63
N TRP A 52 3.39 -2.16 3.85
CA TRP A 52 2.64 -1.48 2.80
C TRP A 52 3.43 -0.30 2.22
N ASN A 53 4.02 0.55 3.07
CA ASN A 53 4.76 1.73 2.62
C ASN A 53 6.02 1.37 1.82
N SER A 54 6.72 0.31 2.21
CA SER A 54 7.85 -0.25 1.44
C SER A 54 7.38 -0.78 0.09
N ALA A 55 6.27 -1.52 0.05
CA ALA A 55 5.69 -2.03 -1.20
C ALA A 55 5.23 -0.88 -2.12
N ARG A 56 4.60 0.16 -1.56
CA ARG A 56 4.19 1.37 -2.27
C ARG A 56 5.37 2.09 -2.94
N GLN A 57 6.53 2.11 -2.30
CA GLN A 57 7.75 2.70 -2.86
C GLN A 57 8.41 1.81 -3.94
N ASN A 58 8.03 0.55 -4.02
CA ASN A 58 8.58 -0.44 -4.95
C ASN A 58 7.47 -1.24 -5.65
N GLN A 59 6.50 -0.52 -6.25
CA GLN A 59 5.29 -1.11 -6.85
C GLN A 59 5.61 -2.13 -7.95
N GLY A 60 6.71 -1.95 -8.69
CA GLY A 60 7.13 -2.87 -9.74
C GLY A 60 7.28 -4.31 -9.25
N SER A 61 7.82 -4.51 -8.05
CA SER A 61 7.95 -5.83 -7.42
C SER A 61 6.61 -6.48 -7.05
N TRP A 62 5.52 -5.70 -7.05
CA TRP A 62 4.16 -6.12 -6.72
C TRP A 62 3.24 -6.16 -7.93
N SER A 63 3.77 -5.95 -9.15
CA SER A 63 2.97 -5.89 -10.38
C SER A 63 2.14 -7.13 -10.64
N ALA A 64 2.66 -8.33 -10.29
CA ALA A 64 1.94 -9.59 -10.44
C ALA A 64 0.65 -9.67 -9.61
N TYR A 65 0.52 -8.86 -8.55
CA TYR A 65 -0.68 -8.81 -7.71
C TYR A 65 -1.78 -7.92 -8.32
N GLY A 66 -1.46 -7.04 -9.26
CA GLY A 66 -2.41 -6.13 -9.89
C GLY A 66 -3.12 -5.26 -8.85
N PHE A 67 -2.39 -4.71 -7.87
CA PHE A 67 -2.94 -3.77 -6.90
C PHE A 67 -3.16 -2.40 -7.53
N ASP A 68 -4.25 -1.77 -7.16
CA ASP A 68 -4.49 -0.36 -7.41
C ASP A 68 -3.78 0.47 -6.33
N TRP A 69 -2.74 1.20 -6.74
CA TRP A 69 -1.94 2.09 -5.92
C TRP A 69 -2.36 3.55 -6.05
N SER A 70 -3.40 3.83 -6.84
CA SER A 70 -3.88 5.19 -7.02
C SER A 70 -4.48 5.75 -5.73
N THR A 71 -4.45 7.07 -5.60
CA THR A 71 -4.97 7.78 -4.43
C THR A 71 -5.43 9.18 -4.83
N ASP A 72 -6.44 9.66 -4.21
CA ASP A 72 -6.85 11.05 -4.13
C ASP A 72 -6.61 11.64 -2.73
N TYR A 73 -5.79 10.92 -1.93
CA TYR A 73 -5.42 11.25 -0.56
C TYR A 73 -6.64 11.43 0.34
N CYS A 74 -6.73 12.58 1.04
CA CYS A 74 -7.84 12.83 1.95
C CYS A 74 -9.11 13.33 1.21
N SER A 75 -9.14 13.27 -0.13
CA SER A 75 -10.27 13.64 -0.99
C SER A 75 -10.83 15.03 -0.71
N SER A 76 -12.11 15.15 -0.29
CA SER A 76 -12.77 16.43 -0.02
C SER A 76 -12.34 17.13 1.27
N SER A 77 -11.42 16.52 2.04
CA SER A 77 -10.87 17.10 3.27
C SER A 77 -9.41 17.52 3.08
N PRO A 78 -8.88 18.45 3.90
CA PRO A 78 -7.47 18.83 3.79
C PRO A 78 -6.52 17.66 4.01
N ASP A 79 -5.50 17.53 3.16
CA ASP A 79 -4.41 16.57 3.34
C ASP A 79 -3.51 16.91 4.54
N ASN A 80 -3.40 18.20 4.85
CA ASN A 80 -2.55 18.72 5.93
C ASN A 80 -3.37 19.66 6.84
N PRO A 81 -4.41 19.16 7.53
CA PRO A 81 -5.25 19.99 8.36
C PRO A 81 -4.40 20.64 9.48
N LEU A 82 -4.46 21.96 9.58
CA LEU A 82 -3.69 22.74 10.56
C LEU A 82 -2.16 22.49 10.54
N GLY A 83 -1.62 21.96 9.42
CA GLY A 83 -0.21 21.60 9.26
C GLY A 83 0.14 20.17 9.71
N PHE A 84 -0.84 19.35 10.07
CA PHE A 84 -0.64 17.93 10.36
C PHE A 84 -0.76 17.12 9.07
N ASP A 85 0.33 16.49 8.65
CA ASP A 85 0.39 15.74 7.39
C ASP A 85 -0.27 14.36 7.50
N PHE A 86 -1.47 14.23 6.97
CA PHE A 86 -2.28 13.01 6.95
C PHE A 86 -2.21 12.24 5.61
N LYS A 87 -1.51 12.79 4.61
CA LYS A 87 -1.45 12.24 3.24
C LYS A 87 -1.19 10.74 3.17
N LEU A 88 -0.18 10.28 3.91
CA LEU A 88 0.22 8.87 3.78
C LEU A 88 -0.79 7.92 4.45
N ALA A 89 -1.46 8.37 5.52
CA ALA A 89 -2.55 7.63 6.13
C ALA A 89 -3.74 7.52 5.16
N CYS A 90 -4.13 8.65 4.54
CA CYS A 90 -5.19 8.67 3.52
C CYS A 90 -4.84 7.79 2.31
N HIS A 91 -3.60 7.81 1.84
CA HIS A 91 -3.15 6.94 0.73
C HIS A 91 -3.33 5.45 1.06
N ARG A 92 -2.94 5.03 2.27
CA ARG A 92 -3.11 3.61 2.66
C ARG A 92 -4.58 3.25 2.84
N HIS A 93 -5.42 4.16 3.29
CA HIS A 93 -6.85 3.98 3.38
C HIS A 93 -7.47 3.77 1.99
N ASP A 94 -7.13 4.62 1.01
CA ASP A 94 -7.52 4.47 -0.39
C ASP A 94 -7.08 3.14 -0.98
N PHE A 95 -5.82 2.75 -0.74
CA PHE A 95 -5.30 1.45 -1.17
C PHE A 95 -6.17 0.30 -0.64
N GLY A 96 -6.54 0.31 0.62
CA GLY A 96 -7.42 -0.68 1.20
C GLY A 96 -8.81 -0.66 0.55
N TYR A 97 -9.44 0.49 0.46
CA TYR A 97 -10.77 0.65 -0.10
C TYR A 97 -10.85 0.18 -1.56
N ARG A 98 -9.94 0.68 -2.43
CA ARG A 98 -9.94 0.37 -3.86
C ARG A 98 -9.72 -1.12 -4.10
N ASN A 99 -8.72 -1.71 -3.45
CA ASN A 99 -8.38 -3.11 -3.66
C ASN A 99 -9.40 -4.09 -3.08
N TYR A 100 -10.01 -3.81 -1.91
CA TYR A 100 -11.10 -4.66 -1.39
C TYR A 100 -12.38 -4.54 -2.21
N LYS A 101 -12.68 -3.36 -2.77
CA LYS A 101 -13.79 -3.20 -3.73
C LYS A 101 -13.51 -4.01 -5.00
N ALA A 102 -12.30 -3.94 -5.55
CA ALA A 102 -11.90 -4.66 -6.76
C ALA A 102 -12.01 -6.18 -6.64
N ILE A 103 -11.75 -6.76 -5.45
CA ILE A 103 -11.90 -8.20 -5.20
C ILE A 103 -13.25 -8.59 -4.58
N GLY A 104 -14.21 -7.65 -4.49
CA GLY A 104 -15.58 -7.92 -4.03
C GLY A 104 -15.73 -8.25 -2.54
N THR A 105 -14.73 -7.93 -1.70
CA THR A 105 -14.75 -8.26 -0.26
C THR A 105 -14.73 -7.03 0.66
N PHE A 106 -15.05 -5.87 0.11
CA PHE A 106 -15.01 -4.59 0.82
C PHE A 106 -15.86 -4.55 2.09
N PRO A 107 -17.15 -4.98 2.11
CA PRO A 107 -17.98 -4.89 3.30
C PRO A 107 -17.38 -5.62 4.52
N ALA A 108 -16.77 -6.78 4.30
CA ALA A 108 -16.14 -7.58 5.35
C ALA A 108 -14.83 -6.99 5.88
N ASN A 109 -14.21 -6.05 5.16
CA ASN A 109 -12.89 -5.52 5.46
C ASN A 109 -12.88 -4.02 5.80
N LYS A 110 -14.00 -3.30 5.52
CA LYS A 110 -14.10 -1.85 5.73
C LYS A 110 -13.68 -1.42 7.14
N SER A 111 -14.27 -2.01 8.16
CA SER A 111 -14.00 -1.64 9.55
C SER A 111 -12.52 -1.79 9.93
N ARG A 112 -11.85 -2.84 9.43
CA ARG A 112 -10.41 -3.02 9.65
C ARG A 112 -9.59 -1.96 8.94
N VAL A 113 -9.93 -1.60 7.70
CA VAL A 113 -9.25 -0.55 6.94
C VAL A 113 -9.41 0.81 7.62
N ASP A 114 -10.61 1.13 8.10
CA ASP A 114 -10.87 2.36 8.86
C ASP A 114 -10.10 2.40 10.18
N SER A 115 -10.04 1.26 10.88
CA SER A 115 -9.24 1.14 12.11
C SER A 115 -7.75 1.31 11.83
N ALA A 116 -7.24 0.73 10.73
CA ALA A 116 -5.85 0.91 10.31
C ALA A 116 -5.55 2.37 9.96
N PHE A 117 -6.48 3.06 9.30
CA PHE A 117 -6.38 4.49 9.03
C PHE A 117 -6.25 5.31 10.32
N TYR A 118 -7.09 5.06 11.32
CA TYR A 118 -7.01 5.75 12.60
C TYR A 118 -5.68 5.52 13.32
N GLU A 119 -5.17 4.27 13.31
CA GLU A 119 -3.86 3.97 13.87
C GLU A 119 -2.72 4.69 13.13
N ASP A 120 -2.82 4.84 11.80
CA ASP A 120 -1.84 5.57 11.00
C ASP A 120 -1.86 7.07 11.34
N LEU A 121 -3.05 7.66 11.48
CA LEU A 121 -3.22 9.05 11.91
C LEU A 121 -2.62 9.28 13.31
N LYS A 122 -2.89 8.39 14.27
CA LYS A 122 -2.32 8.46 15.62
C LYS A 122 -0.78 8.33 15.60
N ARG A 123 -0.23 7.43 14.78
CA ARG A 123 1.23 7.30 14.60
C ARG A 123 1.81 8.61 14.06
N LYS A 124 1.15 9.23 13.11
CA LYS A 124 1.58 10.53 12.59
C LYS A 124 1.50 11.61 13.69
N CYS A 125 0.42 11.68 14.44
CA CYS A 125 0.28 12.62 15.55
C CYS A 125 1.36 12.43 16.61
N ALA A 126 1.79 11.21 16.87
CA ALA A 126 2.87 10.91 17.83
C ALA A 126 4.24 11.49 17.42
N THR A 127 4.45 11.84 16.14
CA THR A 127 5.68 12.48 15.67
C THR A 127 5.74 13.99 16.00
N TYR A 128 4.62 14.61 16.38
CA TYR A 128 4.58 16.00 16.79
C TYR A 128 4.87 16.15 18.29
N ASN A 129 5.33 17.33 18.70
CA ASN A 129 5.58 17.64 20.10
C ASN A 129 4.32 17.52 20.97
N SER A 130 4.48 17.40 22.28
CA SER A 130 3.35 17.19 23.21
C SER A 130 2.36 18.35 23.26
N VAL A 131 2.78 19.56 22.91
CA VAL A 131 1.94 20.77 22.97
C VAL A 131 0.85 20.73 21.89
N VAL A 132 1.22 20.45 20.65
CA VAL A 132 0.25 20.46 19.51
C VAL A 132 -0.39 19.08 19.24
N ARG A 133 0.13 18.02 19.85
CA ARG A 133 -0.39 16.64 19.65
C ARG A 133 -1.86 16.46 19.98
N PRO A 134 -2.42 17.09 21.04
CA PRO A 134 -3.87 16.98 21.33
C PRO A 134 -4.75 17.45 20.16
N ALA A 135 -4.40 18.57 19.52
CA ALA A 135 -5.12 19.06 18.35
C ALA A 135 -5.03 18.08 17.16
N CYS A 136 -3.81 17.51 16.90
CA CYS A 136 -3.63 16.47 15.89
C CYS A 136 -4.51 15.23 16.18
N THR A 137 -4.55 14.79 17.43
CA THR A 137 -5.33 13.62 17.83
C THR A 137 -6.84 13.86 17.72
N SER A 138 -7.31 15.08 18.03
CA SER A 138 -8.70 15.48 17.80
C SER A 138 -9.07 15.37 16.33
N LEU A 139 -8.24 15.90 15.43
CA LEU A 139 -8.43 15.75 13.98
C LEU A 139 -8.37 14.31 13.51
N ALA A 140 -7.43 13.51 14.01
CA ALA A 140 -7.34 12.10 13.70
C ALA A 140 -8.63 11.35 14.02
N TRP A 141 -9.26 11.67 15.15
CA TRP A 141 -10.56 11.12 15.53
C TRP A 141 -11.67 11.57 14.58
N THR A 142 -11.74 12.86 14.25
CA THR A 142 -12.74 13.40 13.31
C THR A 142 -12.65 12.71 11.93
N TYR A 143 -11.43 12.57 11.39
CA TYR A 143 -11.21 11.90 10.10
C TYR A 143 -11.62 10.42 10.15
N TYR A 144 -11.31 9.73 11.25
CA TYR A 144 -11.75 8.35 11.47
C TYR A 144 -13.28 8.23 11.53
N GLN A 145 -13.94 9.10 12.30
CA GLN A 145 -15.41 9.10 12.40
C GLN A 145 -16.07 9.32 11.04
N ALA A 146 -15.54 10.23 10.22
CA ALA A 146 -16.05 10.51 8.90
C ALA A 146 -16.03 9.25 8.00
N VAL A 147 -14.93 8.51 7.94
CA VAL A 147 -14.86 7.30 7.13
C VAL A 147 -15.62 6.13 7.76
N SER A 148 -15.60 6.00 9.09
CA SER A 148 -16.26 4.92 9.80
C SER A 148 -17.78 4.96 9.65
N LEU A 149 -18.38 6.16 9.83
CA LEU A 149 -19.83 6.34 9.79
C LEU A 149 -20.36 6.56 8.38
N PHE A 150 -19.66 7.33 7.55
CA PHE A 150 -20.15 7.77 6.26
C PHE A 150 -19.37 7.15 5.07
N GLY A 151 -18.25 6.50 5.33
CA GLY A 151 -17.39 5.92 4.28
C GLY A 151 -16.68 6.98 3.42
N SER A 152 -16.63 8.24 3.87
CA SER A 152 -16.07 9.36 3.11
C SER A 152 -15.54 10.45 4.03
N LEU A 153 -14.42 11.05 3.66
CA LEU A 153 -13.86 12.23 4.32
C LEU A 153 -14.63 13.53 4.01
N ALA A 154 -15.53 13.53 3.03
CA ALA A 154 -16.41 14.66 2.76
C ALA A 154 -17.32 15.03 3.95
N ALA A 155 -17.44 14.14 4.95
CA ALA A 155 -18.17 14.40 6.18
C ALA A 155 -17.37 15.20 7.24
N VAL A 156 -16.08 15.47 7.02
CA VAL A 156 -15.30 16.39 7.86
C VAL A 156 -15.71 17.82 7.52
N ASP A 157 -16.23 18.54 8.47
CA ASP A 157 -16.73 19.90 8.26
C ASP A 157 -15.81 20.99 8.85
N SER A 158 -16.17 22.26 8.59
CA SER A 158 -15.38 23.40 9.06
C SER A 158 -15.42 23.57 10.58
N ALA A 159 -16.48 23.13 11.25
CA ALA A 159 -16.60 23.22 12.70
C ALA A 159 -15.64 22.25 13.40
N ASP A 160 -15.44 21.05 12.82
CA ASP A 160 -14.47 20.09 13.29
C ASP A 160 -13.02 20.62 13.18
N LEU A 161 -12.71 21.27 12.04
CA LEU A 161 -11.41 21.89 11.83
C LEU A 161 -11.18 23.06 12.80
N GLN A 162 -12.21 23.89 13.04
CA GLN A 162 -12.14 25.00 13.98
C GLN A 162 -11.91 24.53 15.40
N LYS A 163 -12.64 23.51 15.86
CA LYS A 163 -12.43 22.92 17.19
C LYS A 163 -10.99 22.47 17.43
N ALA A 164 -10.38 21.84 16.43
CA ALA A 164 -8.99 21.45 16.54
C ALA A 164 -8.02 22.63 16.48
N ALA A 165 -8.38 23.69 15.75
CA ALA A 165 -7.61 24.94 15.72
C ALA A 165 -7.62 25.63 17.09
N ASP A 166 -8.76 25.67 17.77
CA ASP A 166 -8.89 26.24 19.11
C ASP A 166 -8.04 25.46 20.13
N ILE A 167 -8.10 24.12 20.11
CA ILE A 167 -7.23 23.26 20.95
C ILE A 167 -5.75 23.56 20.70
N LYS A 168 -5.37 23.80 19.44
CA LYS A 168 -3.98 24.12 19.09
C LYS A 168 -3.57 25.51 19.58
N ALA A 169 -4.45 26.50 19.44
CA ALA A 169 -4.20 27.86 19.88
C ALA A 169 -4.05 27.94 21.40
N ASP A 170 -4.96 27.31 22.14
CA ASP A 170 -4.92 27.25 23.61
C ASP A 170 -3.64 26.60 24.14
N ALA A 171 -3.15 25.60 23.43
CA ALA A 171 -1.92 24.91 23.80
C ALA A 171 -0.63 25.71 23.52
N LEU A 172 -0.72 26.76 22.71
CA LEU A 172 0.41 27.62 22.33
C LEU A 172 0.41 28.96 23.06
N ALA A 173 -0.67 29.30 23.79
CA ALA A 173 -0.82 30.52 24.60
C ALA A 173 -0.06 30.41 25.92
#